data_2f7b7c01de5b9abf70aa3a4936cdac02
#
_entry.id   2f7b7c01de5b9abf70aa3a4936cdac02
#
_cell.length_a   1.000
_cell.length_b   1.000
_cell.length_c   1.000
_cell.angle_alpha   90.00
_cell.angle_beta   90.00
_cell.angle_gamma   90.00
#
_symmetry.space_group_name_H-M   'P 1'
#
loop_
_entity.id
_entity.type
_entity.pdbx_description
1 polymer ?
#
loop_
_entity_poly.entity_id
_entity_poly.type
_entity_poly.pdbx_seq_one_letter_code
_entity_poly.pdbx_strand_id
1 'polypeptide(L)'
;MSNFIMVEHKKSIRFFNDREVRAVWDEEQNCWWFSATDIVRAINNEPDYTKAGNYWRWLKRKLKQKDVELVSATHGFKFEAPDGKLRVADVLNSKDVVLLAKNYPNNRANDFLDWFTYSDNTIDGQSKKKAYQLFESGILKTVDPGTIKCLQQIHAYLFGGLYDFAGQIRTKNISKGGFTFTFCIYNHRTTKTNQKYPSVNL
;
A
#
# COMPACT_ATOMS: atom_id res chain seq x y z
N MET A 1 -32.24 22.67 5.27
CA MET A 1 -30.79 22.88 4.99
C MET A 1 -30.10 21.60 5.42
N SER A 2 -29.82 20.71 4.47
CA SER A 2 -29.17 19.43 4.76
C SER A 2 -27.67 19.66 4.94
N ASN A 3 -27.19 19.51 6.17
CA ASN A 3 -25.76 19.45 6.45
C ASN A 3 -25.19 18.21 5.76
N PHE A 4 -24.54 18.41 4.63
CA PHE A 4 -23.70 17.40 4.00
C PHE A 4 -22.44 17.25 4.86
N ILE A 5 -22.45 16.31 5.79
CA ILE A 5 -21.24 15.90 6.51
C ILE A 5 -20.35 15.29 5.43
N MET A 6 -19.28 15.96 5.06
CA MET A 6 -18.23 15.38 4.23
C MET A 6 -17.53 14.32 5.08
N VAL A 7 -17.89 13.07 4.89
CA VAL A 7 -17.17 11.94 5.49
C VAL A 7 -15.78 11.92 4.83
N GLU A 8 -14.77 12.24 5.58
CA GLU A 8 -13.38 12.22 5.13
C GLU A 8 -12.92 10.75 5.08
N HIS A 9 -13.04 10.13 3.92
CA HIS A 9 -12.62 8.75 3.72
C HIS A 9 -11.09 8.64 3.83
N LYS A 10 -10.59 7.61 4.52
CA LYS A 10 -9.15 7.29 4.52
C LYS A 10 -8.73 6.96 3.09
N LYS A 11 -7.65 7.56 2.65
CA LYS A 11 -7.08 7.36 1.31
C LYS A 11 -5.77 6.58 1.43
N SER A 12 -5.50 5.71 0.49
CA SER A 12 -4.24 4.97 0.38
C SER A 12 -3.75 4.99 -1.07
N ILE A 13 -2.44 5.06 -1.24
CA ILE A 13 -1.78 4.95 -2.54
C ILE A 13 -0.85 3.76 -2.46
N ARG A 14 -1.02 2.80 -3.39
CA ARG A 14 -0.16 1.64 -3.54
C ARG A 14 0.57 1.74 -4.86
N PHE A 15 1.75 1.15 -4.97
CA PHE A 15 2.55 1.21 -6.19
C PHE A 15 2.75 -0.18 -6.78
N PHE A 16 2.45 -0.31 -8.06
CA PHE A 16 2.79 -1.46 -8.89
C PHE A 16 3.51 -0.97 -10.14
N ASN A 17 4.73 -1.46 -10.40
CA ASN A 17 5.60 -1.01 -11.51
C ASN A 17 5.72 0.52 -11.57
N ASP A 18 6.00 1.17 -10.43
CA ASP A 18 6.10 2.62 -10.28
C ASP A 18 4.83 3.41 -10.68
N ARG A 19 3.69 2.71 -10.77
CA ARG A 19 2.38 3.33 -11.02
C ARG A 19 1.54 3.31 -9.75
N GLU A 20 0.96 4.44 -9.46
CA GLU A 20 0.04 4.62 -8.34
C GLU A 20 -1.27 3.88 -8.59
N VAL A 21 -1.73 3.14 -7.59
CA VAL A 21 -3.07 2.56 -7.49
C VAL A 21 -3.73 3.16 -6.27
N ARG A 22 -4.57 4.15 -6.47
CA ARG A 22 -5.27 4.85 -5.40
C ARG A 22 -6.42 4.02 -4.87
N ALA A 23 -6.61 4.06 -3.56
CA ALA A 23 -7.71 3.40 -2.88
C ALA A 23 -8.35 4.32 -1.84
N VAL A 24 -9.63 4.07 -1.57
CA VAL A 24 -10.43 4.75 -0.55
C VAL A 24 -11.00 3.70 0.38
N TRP A 25 -10.92 3.94 1.68
CA TRP A 25 -11.52 3.08 2.70
C TRP A 25 -12.97 3.46 2.91
N ASP A 26 -13.85 2.48 2.84
CA ASP A 26 -15.25 2.62 3.17
C ASP A 26 -15.49 2.04 4.57
N GLU A 27 -15.85 2.90 5.52
CA GLU A 27 -16.08 2.50 6.91
C GLU A 27 -17.39 1.72 7.08
N GLU A 28 -18.40 1.99 6.24
CA GLU A 28 -19.68 1.29 6.32
C GLU A 28 -19.56 -0.15 5.84
N GLN A 29 -18.85 -0.35 4.73
CA GLN A 29 -18.65 -1.68 4.15
C GLN A 29 -17.38 -2.38 4.66
N ASN A 30 -16.59 -1.68 5.48
CA ASN A 30 -15.32 -2.16 6.05
C ASN A 30 -14.39 -2.77 4.99
N CYS A 31 -14.22 -2.07 3.87
CA CYS A 31 -13.41 -2.54 2.75
C CYS A 31 -12.72 -1.40 2.00
N TRP A 32 -11.64 -1.76 1.30
CA TRP A 32 -10.96 -0.86 0.38
C TRP A 32 -11.59 -0.88 -1.00
N TRP A 33 -11.73 0.32 -1.59
CA TRP A 33 -12.18 0.55 -2.96
C TRP A 33 -11.04 1.09 -3.79
N PHE A 34 -10.65 0.39 -4.84
CA PHE A 34 -9.50 0.69 -5.69
C PHE A 34 -9.95 1.35 -6.99
N SER A 35 -9.26 2.41 -7.43
CA SER A 35 -9.52 3.05 -8.71
C SER A 35 -9.29 2.08 -9.88
N ALA A 36 -10.34 1.77 -10.64
CA ALA A 36 -10.27 0.86 -11.77
C ALA A 36 -9.35 1.36 -12.89
N THR A 37 -9.35 2.68 -13.13
CA THR A 37 -8.45 3.31 -14.10
C THR A 37 -6.98 3.18 -13.68
N ASP A 38 -6.68 3.33 -12.39
CA ASP A 38 -5.31 3.21 -11.90
C ASP A 38 -4.81 1.76 -12.01
N ILE A 39 -5.67 0.76 -11.73
CA ILE A 39 -5.37 -0.65 -11.92
C ILE A 39 -5.00 -0.94 -13.37
N VAL A 40 -5.83 -0.50 -14.31
CA VAL A 40 -5.58 -0.67 -15.75
C VAL A 40 -4.27 0.02 -16.16
N ARG A 41 -4.04 1.22 -15.65
CA ARG A 41 -2.83 2.01 -15.87
C ARG A 41 -1.59 1.28 -15.36
N ALA A 42 -1.67 0.68 -14.19
CA ALA A 42 -0.59 -0.07 -13.58
C ALA A 42 -0.29 -1.37 -14.35
N ILE A 43 -1.32 -2.17 -14.68
CA ILE A 43 -1.16 -3.42 -15.45
C ILE A 43 -0.55 -3.15 -16.83
N ASN A 44 -1.01 -2.12 -17.54
CA ASN A 44 -0.54 -1.79 -18.88
C ASN A 44 0.77 -0.96 -18.90
N ASN A 45 1.24 -0.53 -17.73
CA ASN A 45 2.33 0.44 -17.59
C ASN A 45 2.09 1.72 -18.41
N GLU A 46 0.83 2.17 -18.49
CA GLU A 46 0.41 3.32 -19.29
C GLU A 46 0.55 4.63 -18.48
N PRO A 47 1.35 5.60 -18.93
CA PRO A 47 1.50 6.88 -18.21
C PRO A 47 0.30 7.80 -18.38
N ASP A 48 -0.46 7.69 -19.48
CA ASP A 48 -1.54 8.59 -19.82
C ASP A 48 -2.88 8.11 -19.20
N TYR A 49 -3.46 8.93 -18.34
CA TYR A 49 -4.75 8.66 -17.70
C TYR A 49 -5.92 8.57 -18.70
N THR A 50 -5.88 9.35 -19.77
CA THR A 50 -6.95 9.34 -20.78
C THR A 50 -6.97 8.02 -21.54
N LYS A 51 -5.79 7.53 -21.92
CA LYS A 51 -5.64 6.23 -22.57
C LYS A 51 -6.06 5.09 -21.64
N ALA A 52 -5.62 5.12 -20.40
CA ALA A 52 -6.01 4.13 -19.41
C ALA A 52 -7.53 4.12 -19.15
N GLY A 53 -8.16 5.30 -19.04
CA GLY A 53 -9.60 5.44 -18.89
C GLY A 53 -10.40 4.94 -20.12
N ASN A 54 -9.88 5.19 -21.33
CA ASN A 54 -10.47 4.65 -22.56
C ASN A 54 -10.38 3.13 -22.60
N TYR A 55 -9.22 2.58 -22.21
CA TYR A 55 -9.03 1.13 -22.14
C TYR A 55 -9.93 0.50 -21.07
N TRP A 56 -10.09 1.13 -19.90
CA TRP A 56 -11.02 0.68 -18.86
C TRP A 56 -12.46 0.58 -19.39
N ARG A 57 -12.94 1.63 -20.07
CA ARG A 57 -14.30 1.64 -20.66
C ARG A 57 -14.50 0.52 -21.70
N TRP A 58 -13.49 0.27 -22.53
CA TRP A 58 -13.52 -0.83 -23.48
C TRP A 58 -13.52 -2.18 -22.76
N LEU A 59 -12.64 -2.36 -21.77
CA LEU A 59 -12.50 -3.59 -21.00
C LEU A 59 -13.78 -3.93 -20.24
N LYS A 60 -14.39 -2.95 -19.57
CA LYS A 60 -15.67 -3.09 -18.86
C LYS A 60 -16.78 -3.62 -19.78
N ARG A 61 -16.88 -3.09 -21.01
CA ARG A 61 -17.84 -3.60 -22.01
C ARG A 61 -17.53 -5.02 -22.44
N LYS A 62 -16.26 -5.34 -22.65
CA LYS A 62 -15.82 -6.67 -23.07
C LYS A 62 -16.08 -7.73 -22.00
N LEU A 63 -15.84 -7.41 -20.74
CA LEU A 63 -16.14 -8.29 -19.61
C LEU A 63 -17.64 -8.57 -19.49
N LYS A 64 -18.46 -7.53 -19.62
CA LYS A 64 -19.92 -7.68 -19.63
C LYS A 64 -20.42 -8.60 -20.76
N GLN A 65 -19.80 -8.55 -21.94
CA GLN A 65 -20.12 -9.46 -23.05
C GLN A 65 -19.74 -10.93 -22.79
N LYS A 66 -18.84 -11.16 -21.84
CA LYS A 66 -18.41 -12.51 -21.42
C LYS A 66 -19.11 -12.99 -20.15
N ASP A 67 -20.20 -12.32 -19.75
CA ASP A 67 -20.92 -12.59 -18.49
C ASP A 67 -20.03 -12.50 -17.23
N VAL A 68 -18.93 -11.76 -17.31
CA VAL A 68 -18.09 -11.46 -16.15
C VAL A 68 -18.64 -10.18 -15.51
N GLU A 69 -19.40 -10.35 -14.47
CA GLU A 69 -20.03 -9.25 -13.77
C GLU A 69 -19.11 -8.72 -12.65
N LEU A 70 -18.58 -7.52 -12.86
CA LEU A 70 -17.89 -6.75 -11.82
C LEU A 70 -18.94 -5.95 -11.04
N VAL A 71 -19.51 -6.57 -10.02
CA VAL A 71 -20.65 -6.01 -9.24
C VAL A 71 -20.32 -4.63 -8.68
N SER A 72 -19.09 -4.44 -8.25
CA SER A 72 -18.65 -3.17 -7.65
C SER A 72 -18.35 -2.06 -8.65
N ALA A 73 -18.24 -2.37 -9.96
CA ALA A 73 -17.89 -1.37 -10.98
C ALA A 73 -18.98 -0.30 -11.21
N THR A 74 -20.09 -0.37 -10.48
CA THR A 74 -21.14 0.66 -10.44
C THR A 74 -20.91 1.73 -9.39
N HIS A 75 -19.96 1.49 -8.44
CA HIS A 75 -19.61 2.47 -7.42
C HIS A 75 -18.59 3.46 -7.98
N GLY A 76 -18.71 4.70 -7.54
CA GLY A 76 -17.79 5.76 -7.93
C GLY A 76 -17.35 6.61 -6.75
N PHE A 77 -16.04 6.82 -6.62
CA PHE A 77 -15.46 7.75 -5.66
C PHE A 77 -14.77 8.90 -6.38
N LYS A 78 -14.71 10.05 -5.69
CA LYS A 78 -13.99 11.21 -6.20
C LYS A 78 -12.51 11.09 -5.90
N PHE A 79 -11.68 11.10 -6.95
CA PHE A 79 -10.23 11.18 -6.86
C PHE A 79 -9.74 12.49 -7.46
N GLU A 80 -8.64 12.99 -6.92
CA GLU A 80 -7.95 14.13 -7.48
C GLU A 80 -7.26 13.72 -8.78
N ALA A 81 -7.54 14.47 -9.86
CA ALA A 81 -6.90 14.29 -11.15
C ALA A 81 -5.58 15.09 -11.20
N PRO A 82 -4.68 14.83 -12.18
CA PRO A 82 -3.41 15.55 -12.31
C PRO A 82 -3.55 17.08 -12.45
N ASP A 83 -4.73 17.55 -12.85
CA ASP A 83 -5.07 18.97 -12.94
C ASP A 83 -5.63 19.56 -11.62
N GLY A 84 -5.56 18.81 -10.52
CA GLY A 84 -6.05 19.20 -9.20
C GLY A 84 -7.59 19.16 -9.05
N LYS A 85 -8.33 18.75 -10.08
CA LYS A 85 -9.80 18.67 -10.02
C LYS A 85 -10.26 17.32 -9.50
N LEU A 86 -11.28 17.32 -8.65
CA LEU A 86 -11.91 16.08 -8.20
C LEU A 86 -12.82 15.52 -9.30
N ARG A 87 -12.56 14.28 -9.71
CA ARG A 87 -13.35 13.55 -10.71
C ARG A 87 -13.82 12.22 -10.17
N VAL A 88 -15.04 11.85 -10.50
CA VAL A 88 -15.56 10.52 -10.16
C VAL A 88 -14.89 9.48 -11.05
N ALA A 89 -14.35 8.44 -10.42
CA ALA A 89 -13.81 7.27 -11.11
C ALA A 89 -14.52 6.00 -10.62
N ASP A 90 -14.67 5.03 -11.51
CA ASP A 90 -15.15 3.70 -11.15
C ASP A 90 -14.17 3.05 -10.17
N VAL A 91 -14.70 2.37 -9.17
CA VAL A 91 -13.91 1.67 -8.16
C VAL A 91 -14.29 0.21 -8.07
N LEU A 92 -13.33 -0.61 -7.65
CA LEU A 92 -13.46 -2.04 -7.49
C LEU A 92 -13.06 -2.44 -6.07
N ASN A 93 -13.84 -3.31 -5.44
CA ASN A 93 -13.44 -3.97 -4.20
C ASN A 93 -12.36 -5.04 -4.48
N SER A 94 -11.75 -5.58 -3.43
CA SER A 94 -10.67 -6.58 -3.59
C SER A 94 -11.08 -7.83 -4.38
N LYS A 95 -12.33 -8.26 -4.27
CA LYS A 95 -12.83 -9.44 -5.01
C LYS A 95 -12.90 -9.15 -6.51
N ASP A 96 -13.43 -7.99 -6.87
CA ASP A 96 -13.55 -7.60 -8.27
C ASP A 96 -12.20 -7.21 -8.90
N VAL A 97 -11.25 -6.73 -8.11
CA VAL A 97 -9.86 -6.54 -8.56
C VAL A 97 -9.24 -7.88 -8.98
N VAL A 98 -9.40 -8.92 -8.15
CA VAL A 98 -8.94 -10.29 -8.48
C VAL A 98 -9.66 -10.84 -9.71
N LEU A 99 -10.98 -10.64 -9.77
CA LEU A 99 -11.78 -11.11 -10.92
C LEU A 99 -11.39 -10.40 -12.21
N LEU A 100 -11.17 -9.09 -12.17
CA LEU A 100 -10.66 -8.30 -13.28
C LEU A 100 -9.31 -8.82 -13.75
N ALA A 101 -8.34 -9.03 -12.85
CA ALA A 101 -7.01 -9.49 -13.19
C ALA A 101 -7.02 -10.87 -13.84
N LYS A 102 -7.82 -11.81 -13.33
CA LYS A 102 -8.00 -13.17 -13.89
C LYS A 102 -8.60 -13.16 -15.29
N ASN A 103 -9.42 -12.18 -15.63
CA ASN A 103 -10.09 -12.05 -16.91
C ASN A 103 -9.46 -11.00 -17.84
N TYR A 104 -8.28 -10.50 -17.46
CA TYR A 104 -7.57 -9.51 -18.26
C TYR A 104 -7.07 -10.09 -19.57
N PRO A 105 -7.11 -9.33 -20.69
CA PRO A 105 -6.80 -9.87 -22.03
C PRO A 105 -5.35 -10.28 -22.26
N ASN A 106 -4.43 -9.92 -21.37
CA ASN A 106 -3.01 -10.24 -21.50
C ASN A 106 -2.39 -10.75 -20.19
N ASN A 107 -1.24 -11.41 -20.29
CA ASN A 107 -0.57 -12.04 -19.15
C ASN A 107 0.06 -11.03 -18.17
N ARG A 108 0.14 -9.74 -18.50
CA ARG A 108 0.68 -8.71 -17.58
C ARG A 108 -0.14 -8.59 -16.30
N ALA A 109 -1.40 -8.97 -16.36
CA ALA A 109 -2.27 -8.98 -15.18
C ALA A 109 -1.90 -10.09 -14.18
N ASN A 110 -1.14 -11.11 -14.55
CA ASN A 110 -0.71 -12.16 -13.62
C ASN A 110 0.25 -11.59 -12.58
N ASP A 111 1.26 -10.82 -13.01
CA ASP A 111 2.20 -10.18 -12.10
C ASP A 111 1.48 -9.19 -11.16
N PHE A 112 0.48 -8.47 -11.69
CA PHE A 112 -0.38 -7.60 -10.89
C PHE A 112 -1.22 -8.40 -9.89
N LEU A 113 -1.79 -9.52 -10.31
CA LEU A 113 -2.59 -10.39 -9.46
C LEU A 113 -1.75 -10.97 -8.32
N ASP A 114 -0.54 -11.43 -8.64
CA ASP A 114 0.41 -11.94 -7.66
C ASP A 114 0.79 -10.82 -6.66
N TRP A 115 1.13 -9.64 -7.14
CA TRP A 115 1.40 -8.49 -6.27
C TRP A 115 0.20 -8.13 -5.39
N PHE A 116 -1.01 -8.12 -5.96
CA PHE A 116 -2.23 -7.73 -5.24
C PHE A 116 -2.64 -8.76 -4.19
N THR A 117 -2.58 -10.05 -4.53
CA THR A 117 -2.99 -11.14 -3.62
C THR A 117 -1.90 -11.52 -2.63
N TYR A 118 -0.62 -11.45 -3.03
CA TYR A 118 0.53 -11.72 -2.17
C TYR A 118 0.67 -10.67 -1.07
N SER A 119 0.28 -9.44 -1.37
CA SER A 119 0.39 -8.34 -0.41
C SER A 119 -0.47 -8.52 0.85
N ASP A 120 -1.52 -9.33 0.82
CA ASP A 120 -2.41 -9.47 1.98
C ASP A 120 -2.10 -10.70 2.88
N ASN A 121 -1.42 -11.74 2.35
CA ASN A 121 -1.21 -13.00 3.07
C ASN A 121 0.25 -13.31 3.42
N THR A 122 1.22 -12.58 2.89
CA THR A 122 2.63 -12.77 3.24
C THR A 122 3.09 -11.78 4.30
N ILE A 123 4.13 -12.14 5.05
CA ILE A 123 4.78 -11.25 6.02
C ILE A 123 5.24 -9.95 5.33
N ASP A 124 5.81 -10.04 4.12
CA ASP A 124 6.23 -8.88 3.34
C ASP A 124 5.05 -7.99 2.93
N GLY A 125 3.95 -8.59 2.51
CA GLY A 125 2.75 -7.86 2.16
C GLY A 125 2.11 -7.17 3.36
N GLN A 126 2.01 -7.87 4.48
CA GLN A 126 1.46 -7.31 5.70
C GLN A 126 2.36 -6.19 6.27
N SER A 127 3.68 -6.35 6.24
CA SER A 127 4.61 -5.31 6.67
C SER A 127 4.58 -4.09 5.76
N LYS A 128 4.46 -4.26 4.43
CA LYS A 128 4.26 -3.15 3.49
C LYS A 128 2.95 -2.40 3.77
N LYS A 129 1.86 -3.12 4.00
CA LYS A 129 0.57 -2.50 4.37
C LYS A 129 0.69 -1.65 5.63
N LYS A 130 1.36 -2.18 6.66
CA LYS A 130 1.66 -1.45 7.89
C LYS A 130 2.58 -0.25 7.65
N ALA A 131 3.53 -0.35 6.72
CA ALA A 131 4.39 0.78 6.36
C ALA A 131 3.59 1.95 5.78
N TYR A 132 2.63 1.69 4.89
CA TYR A 132 1.72 2.75 4.39
C TYR A 132 0.87 3.33 5.52
N GLN A 133 0.29 2.48 6.37
CA GLN A 133 -0.50 2.93 7.53
C GLN A 133 0.33 3.74 8.54
N LEU A 134 1.62 3.47 8.66
CA LEU A 134 2.53 4.21 9.53
C LEU A 134 2.59 5.70 9.14
N PHE A 135 2.65 6.01 7.85
CA PHE A 135 2.61 7.38 7.35
C PHE A 135 1.27 8.06 7.61
N GLU A 136 0.17 7.34 7.44
CA GLU A 136 -1.19 7.86 7.62
C GLU A 136 -1.56 8.04 9.10
N SER A 137 -1.03 7.18 9.99
CA SER A 137 -1.38 7.16 11.43
C SER A 137 -0.89 8.36 12.23
N GLY A 138 0.04 9.16 11.68
CA GLY A 138 0.68 10.26 12.40
C GLY A 138 1.68 9.83 13.48
N ILE A 139 1.90 8.53 13.69
CA ILE A 139 2.87 8.00 14.69
C ILE A 139 4.28 8.56 14.47
N LEU A 140 4.68 8.77 13.20
CA LEU A 140 5.99 9.35 12.89
C LEU A 140 6.20 10.75 13.47
N LYS A 141 5.12 11.48 13.78
CA LYS A 141 5.19 12.80 14.43
C LYS A 141 5.40 12.70 15.95
N THR A 142 5.14 11.53 16.53
CA THR A 142 5.23 11.30 17.99
C THR A 142 6.52 10.64 18.42
N VAL A 143 7.32 10.12 17.46
CA VAL A 143 8.61 9.48 17.76
C VAL A 143 9.74 10.51 17.71
N ASP A 144 10.75 10.33 18.57
CA ASP A 144 11.94 11.19 18.62
C ASP A 144 12.99 10.70 17.61
N PRO A 145 13.21 11.42 16.49
CA PRO A 145 14.11 10.97 15.43
C PRO A 145 15.55 10.80 15.90
N GLY A 146 16.25 9.80 15.35
CA GLY A 146 17.66 9.55 15.66
C GLY A 146 17.90 8.79 16.96
N THR A 147 16.85 8.31 17.63
CA THR A 147 16.96 7.49 18.84
C THR A 147 16.72 6.01 18.55
N ILE A 148 17.33 5.12 19.37
CA ILE A 148 17.05 3.68 19.30
C ILE A 148 15.59 3.40 19.62
N LYS A 149 15.00 4.16 20.53
CA LYS A 149 13.58 4.05 20.89
C LYS A 149 12.67 4.32 19.69
N CYS A 150 13.01 5.31 18.86
CA CYS A 150 12.30 5.57 17.61
C CYS A 150 12.34 4.35 16.68
N LEU A 151 13.51 3.77 16.46
CA LEU A 151 13.67 2.56 15.64
C LEU A 151 12.87 1.38 16.20
N GLN A 152 12.90 1.18 17.51
CA GLN A 152 12.11 0.11 18.15
C GLN A 152 10.61 0.33 17.99
N GLN A 153 10.11 1.55 18.13
CA GLN A 153 8.69 1.88 17.94
C GLN A 153 8.24 1.66 16.51
N ILE A 154 9.03 2.11 15.53
CA ILE A 154 8.75 1.89 14.11
C ILE A 154 8.78 0.39 13.78
N HIS A 155 9.81 -0.33 14.24
CA HIS A 155 9.93 -1.78 14.04
C HIS A 155 8.79 -2.55 14.70
N ALA A 156 8.38 -2.17 15.91
CA ALA A 156 7.23 -2.74 16.59
C ALA A 156 5.93 -2.53 15.81
N TYR A 157 5.74 -1.35 15.23
CA TYR A 157 4.56 -1.04 14.44
C TYR A 157 4.52 -1.88 13.15
N LEU A 158 5.64 -1.95 12.42
CA LEU A 158 5.71 -2.64 11.13
C LEU A 158 5.55 -4.16 11.26
N PHE A 159 6.15 -4.74 12.29
CA PHE A 159 6.30 -6.18 12.44
C PHE A 159 5.53 -6.77 13.63
N GLY A 160 4.86 -5.95 14.44
CA GLY A 160 4.01 -6.41 15.55
C GLY A 160 2.90 -7.35 15.06
N GLY A 161 2.76 -8.51 15.69
CA GLY A 161 1.86 -9.57 15.26
C GLY A 161 2.35 -10.40 14.06
N LEU A 162 3.50 -10.04 13.45
CA LEU A 162 4.16 -10.83 12.40
C LEU A 162 5.37 -11.59 12.96
N TYR A 163 6.06 -11.00 13.94
CA TYR A 163 7.21 -11.59 14.61
C TYR A 163 7.17 -11.31 16.10
N ASP A 164 7.53 -12.28 16.92
CA ASP A 164 7.58 -12.15 18.39
C ASP A 164 8.65 -11.17 18.87
N PHE A 165 9.69 -10.93 18.04
CA PHE A 165 10.78 -10.01 18.35
C PHE A 165 10.53 -8.58 17.84
N ALA A 166 9.32 -8.26 17.37
CA ALA A 166 9.01 -6.93 16.85
C ALA A 166 9.27 -5.84 17.92
N GLY A 167 10.06 -4.83 17.54
CA GLY A 167 10.47 -3.74 18.44
C GLY A 167 11.57 -4.08 19.43
N GLN A 168 12.08 -5.32 19.43
CA GLN A 168 13.14 -5.74 20.34
C GLN A 168 14.53 -5.58 19.71
N ILE A 169 15.52 -5.30 20.55
CA ILE A 169 16.91 -5.34 20.16
C ILE A 169 17.32 -6.81 20.10
N ARG A 170 17.93 -7.22 18.98
CA ARG A 170 18.37 -8.59 18.81
C ARG A 170 19.38 -9.03 19.89
N THR A 171 19.21 -10.25 20.36
CA THR A 171 20.11 -10.90 21.33
C THR A 171 21.02 -11.95 20.67
N LYS A 172 20.82 -12.22 19.36
CA LYS A 172 21.59 -13.20 18.58
C LYS A 172 22.42 -12.51 17.52
N ASN A 173 23.60 -13.04 17.24
CA ASN A 173 24.39 -12.62 16.09
C ASN A 173 23.73 -13.12 14.81
N ILE A 174 23.73 -12.31 13.78
CA ILE A 174 23.18 -12.65 12.46
C ILE A 174 24.21 -12.40 11.38
N SER A 175 24.18 -13.26 10.36
CA SER A 175 24.98 -13.12 9.14
C SER A 175 24.10 -13.37 7.93
N LYS A 176 24.45 -12.75 6.81
CA LYS A 176 23.77 -12.95 5.51
C LYS A 176 24.78 -12.81 4.38
N GLY A 177 24.82 -13.80 3.49
CA GLY A 177 25.70 -13.76 2.32
C GLY A 177 27.19 -13.64 2.65
N GLY A 178 27.67 -14.28 3.74
CA GLY A 178 29.06 -14.18 4.20
C GLY A 178 29.39 -12.90 5.00
N PHE A 179 28.48 -11.96 5.10
CA PHE A 179 28.62 -10.76 5.92
C PHE A 179 28.04 -10.98 7.32
N THR A 180 28.85 -10.72 8.36
CA THR A 180 28.39 -10.75 9.75
C THR A 180 28.05 -9.34 10.22
N PHE A 181 26.81 -9.14 10.67
CA PHE A 181 26.39 -7.87 11.24
C PHE A 181 27.04 -7.67 12.63
N THR A 182 27.10 -6.40 13.08
CA THR A 182 27.60 -6.05 14.40
C THR A 182 27.12 -7.01 15.49
N PHE A 183 28.01 -7.50 16.33
CA PHE A 183 27.68 -8.43 17.41
C PHE A 183 26.62 -7.86 18.35
N CYS A 184 25.68 -8.68 18.77
CA CYS A 184 24.56 -8.27 19.60
C CYS A 184 24.99 -7.63 20.94
N ILE A 185 26.15 -8.02 21.49
CA ILE A 185 26.72 -7.45 22.72
C ILE A 185 27.01 -5.95 22.60
N TYR A 186 27.34 -5.44 21.41
CA TYR A 186 27.58 -4.02 21.17
C TYR A 186 26.28 -3.23 21.13
N ASN A 187 25.20 -3.84 20.70
CA ASN A 187 23.88 -3.18 20.68
C ASN A 187 23.40 -2.82 22.10
N HIS A 188 23.72 -3.64 23.11
CA HIS A 188 23.39 -3.35 24.50
C HIS A 188 24.24 -2.23 25.13
N ARG A 189 25.47 -2.03 24.63
CA ARG A 189 26.33 -0.92 25.12
C ARG A 189 25.91 0.43 24.54
N THR A 190 25.53 0.48 23.28
CA THR A 190 25.07 1.70 22.62
C THR A 190 23.70 2.18 23.12
N THR A 191 22.86 1.28 23.66
CA THR A 191 21.56 1.64 24.25
C THR A 191 21.69 2.35 25.61
N LYS A 192 22.83 2.15 26.33
CA LYS A 192 23.09 2.80 27.63
C LYS A 192 23.65 4.22 27.50
N THR A 193 24.25 4.55 26.37
CA THR A 193 24.71 5.89 26.06
C THR A 193 23.74 6.50 25.05
N ASN A 194 23.02 7.54 25.41
CA ASN A 194 22.14 8.36 24.54
C ASN A 194 22.95 9.08 23.44
N GLN A 195 23.80 8.37 22.70
CA GLN A 195 24.56 8.96 21.61
C GLN A 195 23.67 9.11 20.37
N LYS A 196 23.36 10.38 20.04
CA LYS A 196 22.89 10.78 18.72
C LYS A 196 23.90 10.29 17.67
N TYR A 197 23.42 9.63 16.63
CA TYR A 197 24.26 9.33 15.48
C TYR A 197 24.86 10.62 14.91
N PRO A 198 26.14 10.63 14.51
CA PRO A 198 26.70 11.79 13.84
C PRO A 198 25.90 12.06 12.56
N SER A 199 25.52 13.32 12.36
CA SER A 199 24.90 13.79 11.13
C SER A 199 25.81 13.49 9.96
N VAL A 200 25.35 12.64 9.05
CA VAL A 200 26.00 12.44 7.75
C VAL A 200 25.62 13.67 6.91
N ASN A 201 26.58 14.58 6.74
CA ASN A 201 26.47 15.64 5.72
C ASN A 201 26.49 14.97 4.35
N LEU A 202 25.36 15.05 3.63
CA LEU A 202 25.25 14.74 2.20
C LEU A 202 25.67 15.96 1.40
#